data_9fc2d0407f1a6b42e43dda9a60ae3353
#
_entry.id   9fc2d0407f1a6b42e43dda9a60ae3353
#
_cell.length_a   1.000
_cell.length_b   1.000
_cell.length_c   1.000
_cell.angle_alpha   90.00
_cell.angle_beta   90.00
_cell.angle_gamma   90.00
#
_symmetry.space_group_name_H-M   'P 1'
#
loop_
_entity.id
_entity.type
_entity.pdbx_description
1 polymer ?
#
loop_
_entity_poly.entity_id
_entity_poly.type
_entity_poly.pdbx_seq_one_letter_code
_entity_poly.pdbx_strand_id
1 'polypeptide(L)'
;LVAEDLRNFWQLVHVEAISDLSLEFSLPYSFTPFLDYLTFQILPSHLLGNLTLDELVDHPFNLAPIGSGPYRFREFTLTDGKIDGVRLEAFEYYYAGRPYIDEINFKLYPDARAALQAYLSDEVDAVARIDQADLVTALNQPGLNIYSSRLPRLTMVFLNTQNLSQPLLQSADFRKALMAATNRQAMIDEVFSSQAVPALGPIMPGNWAFY
;
A
#
# COMPACT_ATOMS: atom_id res chain seq x y z
N LEU A 1 -4.67 -10.28 8.95
CA LEU A 1 -3.83 -11.45 9.28
C LEU A 1 -2.38 -10.98 9.26
N VAL A 2 -1.81 -10.72 10.44
CA VAL A 2 -0.37 -10.43 10.58
C VAL A 2 0.37 -11.74 10.35
N ALA A 3 1.42 -11.73 9.52
CA ALA A 3 2.27 -12.90 9.31
C ALA A 3 2.81 -13.40 10.66
N GLU A 4 2.85 -14.71 10.86
CA GLU A 4 3.27 -15.32 12.13
C GLU A 4 4.68 -14.89 12.53
N ASP A 5 5.58 -14.75 11.55
CA ASP A 5 6.95 -14.27 11.76
C ASP A 5 7.00 -12.85 12.32
N LEU A 6 6.09 -11.96 11.86
CA LEU A 6 6.01 -10.59 12.35
C LEU A 6 5.47 -10.54 13.78
N ARG A 7 4.49 -11.38 14.11
CA ARG A 7 3.99 -11.51 15.48
C ARG A 7 5.10 -11.99 16.42
N ASN A 8 5.81 -13.04 16.05
CA ASN A 8 6.90 -13.61 16.83
C ASN A 8 8.03 -12.59 17.05
N PHE A 9 8.36 -11.80 16.03
CA PHE A 9 9.32 -10.71 16.16
C PHE A 9 8.89 -9.69 17.21
N TRP A 10 7.66 -9.15 17.12
CA TRP A 10 7.17 -8.14 18.04
C TRP A 10 7.03 -8.61 19.49
N GLN A 11 6.81 -9.90 19.72
CA GLN A 11 6.79 -10.48 21.07
C GLN A 11 8.17 -10.42 21.77
N LEU A 12 9.25 -10.30 20.99
CA LEU A 12 10.62 -10.23 21.51
C LEU A 12 11.13 -8.78 21.64
N VAL A 13 10.41 -7.81 21.10
CA VAL A 13 10.78 -6.38 21.19
C VAL A 13 10.24 -5.81 22.49
N HIS A 14 11.13 -5.23 23.29
CA HIS A 14 10.74 -4.47 24.47
C HIS A 14 10.58 -2.99 24.10
N VAL A 15 9.47 -2.39 24.52
CA VAL A 15 9.16 -0.98 24.25
C VAL A 15 8.98 -0.26 25.58
N GLU A 16 9.75 0.81 25.78
CA GLU A 16 9.70 1.62 26.99
C GLU A 16 9.50 3.10 26.66
N ALA A 17 8.60 3.77 27.39
CA ALA A 17 8.42 5.20 27.31
C ALA A 17 9.43 5.89 28.26
N ILE A 18 10.47 6.50 27.67
CA ILE A 18 11.47 7.23 28.43
C ILE A 18 10.95 8.61 28.88
N SER A 19 10.09 9.22 28.07
CA SER A 19 9.40 10.47 28.38
C SER A 19 8.11 10.57 27.56
N ASP A 20 7.35 11.65 27.75
CA ASP A 20 6.12 11.93 26.97
C ASP A 20 6.36 12.03 25.45
N LEU A 21 7.60 12.25 25.03
CA LEU A 21 7.99 12.45 23.63
C LEU A 21 9.07 11.48 23.14
N SER A 22 9.45 10.48 23.95
CA SER A 22 10.54 9.55 23.65
C SER A 22 10.17 8.12 23.96
N LEU A 23 10.32 7.25 22.97
CA LEU A 23 10.19 5.80 23.11
C LEU A 23 11.53 5.13 22.83
N GLU A 24 11.84 4.10 23.61
CA GLU A 24 12.99 3.23 23.37
C GLU A 24 12.49 1.83 22.97
N PHE A 25 13.09 1.30 21.91
CA PHE A 25 12.84 -0.06 21.43
C PHE A 25 14.11 -0.89 21.62
N SER A 26 14.05 -1.87 22.49
CA SER A 26 15.12 -2.85 22.71
C SER A 26 14.86 -4.11 21.92
N LEU A 27 15.76 -4.44 20.99
CA LEU A 27 15.67 -5.60 20.13
C LEU A 27 16.52 -6.75 20.65
N PRO A 28 16.12 -8.02 20.49
CA PRO A 28 16.88 -9.18 20.95
C PRO A 28 18.19 -9.38 20.16
N TYR A 29 18.26 -8.84 18.94
CA TYR A 29 19.45 -8.89 18.06
C TYR A 29 19.42 -7.71 17.09
N SER A 30 20.56 -7.44 16.47
CA SER A 30 20.65 -6.39 15.44
C SER A 30 19.79 -6.74 14.23
N PHE A 31 18.83 -5.88 13.91
CA PHE A 31 17.87 -6.10 12.84
C PHE A 31 17.75 -4.84 11.96
N THR A 32 18.52 -4.82 10.89
CA THR A 32 18.62 -3.64 9.99
C THR A 32 17.26 -3.16 9.43
N PRO A 33 16.29 -4.05 9.07
CA PRO A 33 14.99 -3.61 8.56
C PRO A 33 14.03 -3.07 9.64
N PHE A 34 14.48 -2.87 10.88
CA PHE A 34 13.59 -2.50 11.99
C PHE A 34 12.76 -1.24 11.70
N LEU A 35 13.34 -0.22 11.07
CA LEU A 35 12.62 1.02 10.75
C LEU A 35 11.46 0.80 9.79
N ASP A 36 11.57 -0.17 8.87
CA ASP A 36 10.47 -0.55 7.97
C ASP A 36 9.31 -1.19 8.74
N TYR A 37 9.60 -1.80 9.90
CA TYR A 37 8.61 -2.43 10.77
C TYR A 37 7.86 -1.43 11.65
N LEU A 38 8.32 -0.19 11.76
CA LEU A 38 7.62 0.90 12.46
C LEU A 38 6.49 1.54 11.66
N THR A 39 6.15 1.02 10.48
CA THR A 39 5.07 1.51 9.60
C THR A 39 3.69 0.97 10.00
N PHE A 40 3.42 0.78 11.27
CA PHE A 40 2.12 0.35 11.79
C PHE A 40 1.33 1.53 12.38
N GLN A 41 0.02 1.35 12.47
CA GLN A 41 -0.87 2.34 13.08
C GLN A 41 -0.76 2.29 14.61
N ILE A 42 -0.74 3.47 15.25
CA ILE A 42 -0.72 3.60 16.70
C ILE A 42 -2.15 3.73 17.19
N LEU A 43 -2.53 2.89 18.16
CA LEU A 43 -3.85 2.89 18.76
C LEU A 43 -3.85 3.72 20.06
N PRO A 44 -4.91 4.50 20.34
CA PRO A 44 -5.03 5.31 21.54
C PRO A 44 -5.30 4.42 22.77
N SER A 45 -4.32 4.25 23.65
CA SER A 45 -4.41 3.39 24.82
C SER A 45 -5.50 3.81 25.81
N HIS A 46 -5.80 5.11 25.91
CA HIS A 46 -6.85 5.63 26.77
C HIS A 46 -8.28 5.20 26.35
N LEU A 47 -8.46 4.79 25.08
CA LEU A 47 -9.73 4.29 24.56
C LEU A 47 -9.76 2.76 24.44
N LEU A 48 -8.63 2.16 24.06
CA LEU A 48 -8.58 0.77 23.61
C LEU A 48 -7.70 -0.12 24.51
N GLY A 49 -6.92 0.46 25.42
CA GLY A 49 -5.89 -0.27 26.16
C GLY A 49 -6.41 -1.36 27.12
N ASN A 50 -7.69 -1.31 27.47
CA ASN A 50 -8.31 -2.32 28.36
C ASN A 50 -9.12 -3.38 27.60
N LEU A 51 -9.16 -3.30 26.26
CA LEU A 51 -9.94 -4.21 25.42
C LEU A 51 -9.11 -5.43 25.04
N THR A 52 -9.78 -6.57 24.95
CA THR A 52 -9.22 -7.78 24.35
C THR A 52 -9.18 -7.66 22.82
N LEU A 53 -8.41 -8.52 22.13
CA LEU A 53 -8.35 -8.53 20.68
C LEU A 53 -9.72 -8.80 20.04
N ASP A 54 -10.54 -9.65 20.63
CA ASP A 54 -11.88 -9.98 20.13
C ASP A 54 -12.82 -8.78 20.24
N GLU A 55 -12.75 -8.01 21.33
CA GLU A 55 -13.53 -6.79 21.53
C GLU A 55 -13.10 -5.66 20.58
N LEU A 56 -11.83 -5.64 20.15
CA LEU A 56 -11.32 -4.65 19.20
C LEU A 56 -11.89 -4.85 17.80
N VAL A 57 -12.21 -6.08 17.37
CA VAL A 57 -12.66 -6.39 16.00
C VAL A 57 -13.98 -5.66 15.69
N ASP A 58 -14.93 -5.67 16.61
CA ASP A 58 -16.26 -5.08 16.42
C ASP A 58 -16.42 -3.72 17.14
N HIS A 59 -15.32 -3.15 17.64
CA HIS A 59 -15.38 -1.91 18.40
C HIS A 59 -15.80 -0.72 17.53
N PRO A 60 -16.69 0.18 18.01
CA PRO A 60 -17.14 1.37 17.27
C PRO A 60 -16.02 2.30 16.80
N PHE A 61 -14.85 2.26 17.45
CA PHE A 61 -13.64 2.95 17.01
C PHE A 61 -13.25 2.64 15.56
N ASN A 62 -13.51 1.43 15.08
CA ASN A 62 -13.19 1.03 13.70
C ASN A 62 -14.03 1.78 12.65
N LEU A 63 -15.19 2.30 13.05
CA LEU A 63 -16.06 3.10 12.18
C LEU A 63 -15.82 4.60 12.34
N ALA A 64 -15.29 5.04 13.48
CA ALA A 64 -15.00 6.46 13.73
C ALA A 64 -13.62 6.58 14.42
N PRO A 65 -12.53 6.27 13.71
CA PRO A 65 -11.20 6.23 14.31
C PRO A 65 -10.71 7.61 14.71
N ILE A 66 -10.03 7.67 15.86
CA ILE A 66 -9.29 8.84 16.31
C ILE A 66 -7.81 8.59 15.99
N GLY A 67 -7.22 9.46 15.20
CA GLY A 67 -5.83 9.37 14.76
C GLY A 67 -5.05 10.66 15.03
N SER A 68 -3.74 10.61 14.73
CA SER A 68 -2.83 11.76 14.81
C SER A 68 -2.54 12.40 13.44
N GLY A 69 -3.32 12.05 12.42
CA GLY A 69 -3.15 12.52 11.05
C GLY A 69 -3.64 13.96 10.81
N PRO A 70 -3.39 14.52 9.61
CA PRO A 70 -3.80 15.89 9.25
C PRO A 70 -5.30 16.05 9.09
N TYR A 71 -6.04 14.98 8.91
CA TYR A 71 -7.50 14.95 8.81
C TYR A 71 -8.09 14.00 9.82
N ARG A 72 -9.29 14.35 10.34
CA ARG A 72 -10.07 13.51 11.23
C ARG A 72 -11.36 13.05 10.56
N PHE A 73 -11.82 11.86 10.93
CA PHE A 73 -13.11 11.34 10.51
C PHE A 73 -14.24 12.29 10.98
N ARG A 74 -15.17 12.61 10.09
CA ARG A 74 -16.36 13.36 10.40
C ARG A 74 -17.60 12.49 10.37
N GLU A 75 -17.87 11.88 9.20
CA GLU A 75 -19.06 11.05 9.02
C GLU A 75 -18.92 10.15 7.79
N PHE A 76 -19.75 9.12 7.73
CA PHE A 76 -20.03 8.41 6.48
C PHE A 76 -21.13 9.15 5.72
N THR A 77 -20.99 9.23 4.40
CA THR A 77 -22.09 9.60 3.50
C THR A 77 -22.89 8.37 3.13
N LEU A 78 -24.20 8.55 2.92
CA LEU A 78 -25.13 7.45 2.67
C LEU A 78 -26.04 7.78 1.50
N THR A 79 -26.19 6.85 0.57
CA THR A 79 -27.23 6.88 -0.47
C THR A 79 -28.05 5.60 -0.36
N ASP A 80 -29.37 5.75 -0.29
CA ASP A 80 -30.33 4.64 -0.09
C ASP A 80 -29.99 3.74 1.11
N GLY A 81 -29.48 4.33 2.19
CA GLY A 81 -29.11 3.63 3.43
C GLY A 81 -27.83 2.80 3.34
N LYS A 82 -27.06 2.93 2.25
CA LYS A 82 -25.73 2.30 2.10
C LYS A 82 -24.66 3.36 2.15
N ILE A 83 -23.54 3.01 2.78
CA ILE A 83 -22.36 3.87 2.78
C ILE A 83 -21.84 3.99 1.33
N ASP A 84 -21.79 5.21 0.84
CA ASP A 84 -21.27 5.59 -0.48
C ASP A 84 -20.03 6.48 -0.41
N GLY A 85 -19.63 6.88 0.80
CA GLY A 85 -18.42 7.68 0.98
C GLY A 85 -18.06 7.95 2.43
N VAL A 86 -16.98 8.71 2.58
CA VAL A 86 -16.45 9.14 3.86
C VAL A 86 -16.06 10.60 3.76
N ARG A 87 -16.49 11.40 4.74
CA ARG A 87 -16.10 12.80 4.89
C ARG A 87 -15.06 12.95 5.99
N LEU A 88 -13.96 13.59 5.64
CA LEU A 88 -12.90 13.96 6.56
C LEU A 88 -12.80 15.47 6.66
N GLU A 89 -12.49 16.00 7.84
CA GLU A 89 -12.23 17.41 8.06
C GLU A 89 -10.81 17.69 8.53
N ALA A 90 -10.25 18.84 8.19
CA ALA A 90 -8.92 19.24 8.59
C ALA A 90 -8.80 19.27 10.13
N PHE A 91 -7.71 18.67 10.65
CA PHE A 91 -7.40 18.73 12.06
C PHE A 91 -6.64 20.03 12.39
N GLU A 92 -7.30 20.93 13.11
CA GLU A 92 -6.77 22.26 13.46
C GLU A 92 -5.42 22.20 14.18
N TYR A 93 -5.26 21.20 15.07
CA TYR A 93 -4.08 21.07 15.92
C TYR A 93 -3.11 19.99 15.41
N TYR A 94 -3.11 19.72 14.09
CA TYR A 94 -2.14 18.78 13.54
C TYR A 94 -0.70 19.27 13.79
N TYR A 95 0.17 18.39 14.29
CA TYR A 95 1.51 18.75 14.75
C TYR A 95 2.42 19.42 13.69
N ALA A 96 2.21 19.13 12.41
CA ALA A 96 2.95 19.75 11.30
C ALA A 96 2.23 20.95 10.67
N GLY A 97 1.20 21.48 11.36
CA GLY A 97 0.38 22.58 10.90
C GLY A 97 -0.92 22.12 10.24
N ARG A 98 -1.96 22.93 10.37
CA ARG A 98 -3.27 22.66 9.80
C ARG A 98 -3.19 22.53 8.27
N PRO A 99 -3.84 21.53 7.66
CA PRO A 99 -3.98 21.42 6.21
C PRO A 99 -4.68 22.65 5.59
N TYR A 100 -4.33 22.97 4.35
CA TYR A 100 -4.97 24.08 3.60
C TYR A 100 -6.36 23.71 3.08
N ILE A 101 -6.60 22.41 2.81
CA ILE A 101 -7.91 21.92 2.37
C ILE A 101 -8.73 21.62 3.62
N ASP A 102 -9.90 22.26 3.75
CA ASP A 102 -10.73 22.15 4.92
C ASP A 102 -11.43 20.79 5.05
N GLU A 103 -11.83 20.21 3.93
CA GLU A 103 -12.62 18.98 3.88
C GLU A 103 -12.21 18.11 2.70
N ILE A 104 -12.14 16.79 2.92
CA ILE A 104 -11.92 15.79 1.89
C ILE A 104 -13.11 14.84 1.90
N ASN A 105 -13.79 14.70 0.76
CA ASN A 105 -14.90 13.80 0.55
C ASN A 105 -14.45 12.62 -0.31
N PHE A 106 -14.32 11.44 0.28
CA PHE A 106 -14.08 10.20 -0.48
C PHE A 106 -15.43 9.64 -0.91
N LYS A 107 -15.61 9.45 -2.22
CA LYS A 107 -16.76 8.76 -2.80
C LYS A 107 -16.36 7.35 -3.21
N LEU A 108 -17.22 6.38 -2.94
CA LEU A 108 -17.01 4.98 -3.29
C LEU A 108 -17.70 4.65 -4.61
N TYR A 109 -16.95 4.06 -5.53
CA TYR A 109 -17.46 3.61 -6.82
C TYR A 109 -17.30 2.10 -6.95
N PRO A 110 -18.16 1.42 -7.75
CA PRO A 110 -18.08 -0.03 -7.93
C PRO A 110 -16.73 -0.51 -8.48
N ASP A 111 -16.13 0.30 -9.34
CA ASP A 111 -14.83 0.00 -9.97
C ASP A 111 -14.09 1.29 -10.36
N ALA A 112 -12.83 1.13 -10.78
CA ALA A 112 -11.97 2.25 -11.17
C ALA A 112 -12.48 2.97 -12.42
N ARG A 113 -13.18 2.28 -13.32
CA ARG A 113 -13.78 2.88 -14.52
C ARG A 113 -14.91 3.82 -14.17
N ALA A 114 -15.81 3.41 -13.25
CA ALA A 114 -16.88 4.27 -12.76
C ALA A 114 -16.32 5.53 -12.07
N ALA A 115 -15.26 5.39 -11.28
CA ALA A 115 -14.57 6.52 -10.67
C ALA A 115 -13.95 7.46 -11.72
N LEU A 116 -13.32 6.92 -12.77
CA LEU A 116 -12.78 7.74 -13.86
C LEU A 116 -13.90 8.48 -14.61
N GLN A 117 -15.05 7.85 -14.85
CA GLN A 117 -16.20 8.51 -15.49
C GLN A 117 -16.75 9.65 -14.63
N ALA A 118 -16.79 9.48 -13.31
CA ALA A 118 -17.18 10.55 -12.38
C ALA A 118 -16.22 11.75 -12.44
N TYR A 119 -14.91 11.49 -12.59
CA TYR A 119 -13.93 12.57 -12.84
C TYR A 119 -14.18 13.27 -14.19
N LEU A 120 -14.41 12.49 -15.26
CA LEU A 120 -14.66 13.03 -16.60
C LEU A 120 -15.95 13.85 -16.70
N SER A 121 -16.89 13.66 -15.76
CA SER A 121 -18.14 14.42 -15.64
C SER A 121 -18.08 15.52 -14.58
N ASP A 122 -16.90 15.86 -14.07
CA ASP A 122 -16.67 16.87 -13.03
C ASP A 122 -17.43 16.59 -11.72
N GLU A 123 -17.74 15.32 -11.44
CA GLU A 123 -18.39 14.91 -10.18
C GLU A 123 -17.38 14.82 -9.02
N VAL A 124 -16.13 14.48 -9.34
CA VAL A 124 -15.01 14.40 -8.38
C VAL A 124 -13.77 15.09 -8.96
N ASP A 125 -12.95 15.65 -8.09
CA ASP A 125 -11.73 16.39 -8.43
C ASP A 125 -10.53 15.48 -8.66
N ALA A 126 -10.56 14.25 -8.16
CA ALA A 126 -9.46 13.30 -8.25
C ALA A 126 -9.95 11.85 -8.21
N VAL A 127 -9.17 10.94 -8.79
CA VAL A 127 -9.37 9.49 -8.72
C VAL A 127 -8.13 8.81 -8.17
N ALA A 128 -8.33 7.86 -7.26
CA ALA A 128 -7.24 7.18 -6.58
C ALA A 128 -6.52 6.16 -7.47
N ARG A 129 -7.21 5.64 -8.49
CA ARG A 129 -6.69 4.56 -9.34
C ARG A 129 -7.26 4.65 -10.75
N ILE A 130 -6.39 4.43 -11.72
CA ILE A 130 -6.74 4.24 -13.13
C ILE A 130 -6.30 2.83 -13.51
N ASP A 131 -7.23 2.02 -14.02
CA ASP A 131 -6.90 0.69 -14.52
C ASP A 131 -6.20 0.79 -15.88
N GLN A 132 -5.37 -0.21 -16.19
CA GLN A 132 -4.58 -0.23 -17.42
C GLN A 132 -5.43 -0.10 -18.68
N ALA A 133 -6.63 -0.69 -18.71
CA ALA A 133 -7.54 -0.61 -19.84
C ALA A 133 -7.99 0.83 -20.15
N ASP A 134 -8.05 1.68 -19.14
CA ASP A 134 -8.53 3.06 -19.25
C ASP A 134 -7.37 4.09 -19.26
N LEU A 135 -6.11 3.62 -19.15
CA LEU A 135 -4.93 4.47 -19.05
C LEU A 135 -4.77 5.39 -20.28
N VAL A 136 -4.98 4.88 -21.48
CA VAL A 136 -4.87 5.66 -22.72
C VAL A 136 -5.92 6.77 -22.73
N THR A 137 -7.14 6.49 -22.31
CA THR A 137 -8.22 7.49 -22.18
C THR A 137 -7.83 8.58 -21.20
N ALA A 138 -7.29 8.20 -20.04
CA ALA A 138 -6.86 9.13 -19.01
C ALA A 138 -5.68 10.00 -19.48
N LEU A 139 -4.67 9.40 -20.16
CA LEU A 139 -3.51 10.13 -20.69
C LEU A 139 -3.89 11.18 -21.75
N ASN A 140 -4.97 10.95 -22.48
CA ASN A 140 -5.47 11.88 -23.49
C ASN A 140 -6.44 12.93 -22.93
N GLN A 141 -6.76 12.87 -21.62
CA GLN A 141 -7.68 13.83 -21.00
C GLN A 141 -6.96 15.15 -20.71
N PRO A 142 -7.38 16.27 -21.33
CA PRO A 142 -6.83 17.59 -21.02
C PRO A 142 -7.02 17.95 -19.54
N GLY A 143 -5.95 18.43 -18.90
CA GLY A 143 -6.00 18.89 -17.52
C GLY A 143 -5.87 17.79 -16.46
N LEU A 144 -5.88 16.49 -16.81
CA LEU A 144 -5.64 15.41 -15.87
C LEU A 144 -4.13 15.26 -15.62
N ASN A 145 -3.73 15.47 -14.36
CA ASN A 145 -2.37 15.18 -13.91
C ASN A 145 -2.31 13.76 -13.33
N ILE A 146 -1.53 12.90 -13.97
CA ILE A 146 -1.36 11.52 -13.53
C ILE A 146 -0.07 11.39 -12.72
N TYR A 147 -0.21 10.97 -11.46
CA TYR A 147 0.90 10.65 -10.57
C TYR A 147 1.05 9.15 -10.48
N SER A 148 2.15 8.60 -10.95
CA SER A 148 2.45 7.19 -10.82
C SER A 148 3.60 6.96 -9.83
N SER A 149 3.46 5.96 -8.97
CA SER A 149 4.51 5.51 -8.07
C SER A 149 4.90 4.07 -8.39
N ARG A 150 6.17 3.74 -8.18
CA ARG A 150 6.64 2.36 -8.31
C ARG A 150 6.13 1.54 -7.14
N LEU A 151 5.39 0.48 -7.43
CA LEU A 151 5.01 -0.50 -6.42
C LEU A 151 6.17 -1.48 -6.21
N PRO A 152 6.44 -1.92 -4.98
CA PRO A 152 7.42 -2.95 -4.68
C PRO A 152 6.87 -4.33 -5.04
N ARG A 153 6.52 -4.51 -6.32
CA ARG A 153 5.98 -5.76 -6.85
C ARG A 153 6.94 -6.31 -7.90
N LEU A 154 7.32 -7.57 -7.72
CA LEU A 154 8.19 -8.30 -8.63
C LEU A 154 7.44 -9.50 -9.19
N THR A 155 7.37 -9.60 -10.52
CA THR A 155 6.87 -10.79 -11.21
C THR A 155 8.05 -11.67 -11.60
N MET A 156 8.05 -12.91 -11.13
CA MET A 156 9.13 -13.88 -11.35
C MET A 156 8.57 -15.20 -11.87
N VAL A 157 9.38 -15.90 -12.67
CA VAL A 157 9.12 -17.28 -13.06
C VAL A 157 10.09 -18.17 -12.29
N PHE A 158 9.54 -19.06 -11.45
CA PHE A 158 10.33 -20.07 -10.75
C PHE A 158 10.40 -21.34 -11.59
N LEU A 159 11.62 -21.80 -11.88
CA LEU A 159 11.86 -23.05 -12.59
C LEU A 159 12.18 -24.15 -11.58
N ASN A 160 11.33 -25.19 -11.51
CA ASN A 160 11.57 -26.33 -10.63
C ASN A 160 12.68 -27.23 -11.19
N THR A 161 13.91 -26.98 -10.74
CA THR A 161 15.10 -27.75 -11.16
C THR A 161 15.16 -29.13 -10.53
N GLN A 162 14.30 -29.47 -9.59
CA GLN A 162 14.22 -30.79 -8.96
C GLN A 162 13.23 -31.75 -9.66
N ASN A 163 12.47 -31.24 -10.62
CA ASN A 163 11.50 -32.04 -11.34
C ASN A 163 12.20 -32.99 -12.32
N LEU A 164 12.25 -34.29 -11.97
CA LEU A 164 12.88 -35.33 -12.80
C LEU A 164 12.15 -35.59 -14.12
N SER A 165 10.87 -35.20 -14.22
CA SER A 165 10.10 -35.33 -15.46
C SER A 165 10.47 -34.23 -16.49
N GLN A 166 11.25 -33.22 -16.08
CA GLN A 166 11.67 -32.10 -16.92
C GLN A 166 13.20 -31.91 -16.81
N PRO A 167 14.04 -32.86 -17.28
CA PRO A 167 15.47 -32.83 -17.06
C PRO A 167 16.17 -31.62 -17.70
N LEU A 168 15.58 -31.03 -18.74
CA LEU A 168 16.10 -29.79 -19.36
C LEU A 168 16.20 -28.64 -18.38
N LEU A 169 15.27 -28.54 -17.39
CA LEU A 169 15.28 -27.47 -16.38
C LEU A 169 16.50 -27.61 -15.43
N GLN A 170 17.15 -28.76 -15.37
CA GLN A 170 18.36 -28.94 -14.57
C GLN A 170 19.61 -28.37 -15.27
N SER A 171 19.59 -28.23 -16.60
CA SER A 171 20.66 -27.59 -17.37
C SER A 171 20.71 -26.11 -17.17
N ALA A 172 21.85 -25.56 -16.70
CA ALA A 172 22.07 -24.14 -16.57
C ALA A 172 21.99 -23.42 -17.92
N ASP A 173 22.49 -24.03 -18.99
CA ASP A 173 22.51 -23.46 -20.32
C ASP A 173 21.08 -23.37 -20.92
N PHE A 174 20.25 -24.39 -20.65
CA PHE A 174 18.84 -24.34 -21.04
C PHE A 174 18.10 -23.19 -20.34
N ARG A 175 18.31 -23.00 -19.02
CA ARG A 175 17.70 -21.88 -18.28
C ARG A 175 18.18 -20.52 -18.79
N LYS A 176 19.47 -20.38 -19.15
CA LYS A 176 20.03 -19.18 -19.78
C LYS A 176 19.39 -18.91 -21.14
N ALA A 177 19.20 -19.98 -21.94
CA ALA A 177 18.55 -19.87 -23.24
C ALA A 177 17.09 -19.42 -23.12
N LEU A 178 16.32 -19.95 -22.15
CA LEU A 178 14.96 -19.49 -21.85
C LEU A 178 14.95 -17.99 -21.48
N MET A 179 15.89 -17.57 -20.65
CA MET A 179 15.98 -16.17 -20.23
C MET A 179 16.32 -15.24 -21.40
N ALA A 180 17.23 -15.69 -22.30
CA ALA A 180 17.62 -14.94 -23.49
C ALA A 180 16.50 -14.89 -24.55
N ALA A 181 15.70 -15.95 -24.67
CA ALA A 181 14.55 -16.00 -25.58
C ALA A 181 13.36 -15.16 -25.10
N THR A 182 13.31 -14.79 -23.82
CA THR A 182 12.23 -13.97 -23.25
C THR A 182 12.48 -12.50 -23.53
N ASN A 183 11.70 -11.90 -24.43
CA ASN A 183 11.73 -10.46 -24.66
C ASN A 183 10.98 -9.73 -23.55
N ARG A 184 11.69 -9.41 -22.46
CA ARG A 184 11.09 -8.73 -21.29
C ARG A 184 10.57 -7.34 -21.62
N GLN A 185 11.23 -6.62 -22.53
CA GLN A 185 10.79 -5.28 -22.93
C GLN A 185 9.47 -5.34 -23.70
N ALA A 186 9.32 -6.25 -24.64
CA ALA A 186 8.06 -6.42 -25.36
C ALA A 186 6.91 -6.78 -24.40
N MET A 187 7.16 -7.65 -23.41
CA MET A 187 6.15 -7.96 -22.37
C MET A 187 5.76 -6.73 -21.55
N ILE A 188 6.72 -5.86 -21.23
CA ILE A 188 6.46 -4.62 -20.48
C ILE A 188 5.60 -3.67 -21.35
N ASP A 189 5.93 -3.53 -22.61
CA ASP A 189 5.23 -2.61 -23.51
C ASP A 189 3.81 -3.09 -23.83
N GLU A 190 3.63 -4.38 -24.11
CA GLU A 190 2.34 -4.96 -24.48
C GLU A 190 1.41 -5.22 -23.28
N VAL A 191 1.96 -5.78 -22.19
CA VAL A 191 1.16 -6.22 -21.05
C VAL A 191 1.01 -5.12 -20.00
N PHE A 192 2.01 -4.29 -19.81
CA PHE A 192 1.99 -3.24 -18.78
C PHE A 192 1.91 -1.81 -19.35
N SER A 193 1.68 -1.65 -20.66
CA SER A 193 1.63 -0.34 -21.31
C SER A 193 2.84 0.54 -20.94
N SER A 194 4.02 -0.06 -20.91
CA SER A 194 5.30 0.55 -20.49
C SER A 194 5.34 1.05 -19.04
N GLN A 195 4.39 0.64 -18.16
CA GLN A 195 4.31 1.05 -16.75
C GLN A 195 5.12 0.14 -15.80
N ALA A 196 6.07 -0.63 -16.32
CA ALA A 196 6.96 -1.47 -15.52
C ALA A 196 8.42 -1.26 -15.96
N VAL A 197 9.35 -1.81 -15.19
CA VAL A 197 10.77 -1.82 -15.54
C VAL A 197 11.30 -3.25 -15.49
N PRO A 198 12.27 -3.61 -16.38
CA PRO A 198 12.89 -4.93 -16.32
C PRO A 198 13.59 -5.13 -14.98
N ALA A 199 13.26 -6.20 -14.29
CA ALA A 199 13.97 -6.56 -13.06
C ALA A 199 15.36 -7.13 -13.40
N LEU A 200 16.39 -6.61 -12.74
CA LEU A 200 17.77 -7.11 -12.85
C LEU A 200 18.07 -8.15 -11.79
N GLY A 201 17.27 -8.23 -10.73
CA GLY A 201 17.43 -9.14 -9.61
C GLY A 201 16.22 -9.09 -8.67
N PRO A 202 16.24 -9.87 -7.58
CA PRO A 202 15.15 -9.90 -6.60
C PRO A 202 15.08 -8.64 -5.72
N ILE A 203 16.14 -7.85 -5.69
CA ILE A 203 16.19 -6.58 -4.94
C ILE A 203 15.80 -5.46 -5.88
N MET A 204 14.77 -4.71 -5.52
CA MET A 204 14.22 -3.66 -6.37
C MET A 204 14.94 -2.33 -6.20
N PRO A 205 14.99 -1.51 -7.28
CA PRO A 205 15.48 -0.13 -7.18
C PRO A 205 14.72 0.65 -6.11
N GLY A 206 15.44 1.41 -5.29
CA GLY A 206 14.90 2.14 -4.14
C GLY A 206 14.97 1.38 -2.81
N ASN A 207 15.28 0.09 -2.82
CA ASN A 207 15.65 -0.62 -1.62
C ASN A 207 17.10 -0.29 -1.21
N TRP A 208 17.38 -0.16 0.07
CA TRP A 208 18.71 0.14 0.58
C TRP A 208 19.79 -0.89 0.20
N ALA A 209 19.39 -2.13 -0.09
CA ALA A 209 20.27 -3.21 -0.52
C ALA A 209 20.42 -3.31 -2.07
N PHE A 210 19.80 -2.41 -2.83
CA PHE A 210 19.95 -2.35 -4.28
C PHE A 210 21.27 -1.69 -4.66
N TYR A 211 22.12 -2.46 -5.38
CA TYR A 211 23.41 -1.99 -5.88
C TYR A 211 23.49 -2.06 -7.40
#